data_97a74f0a2d896faa624e629c451c50bd
#
_entry.id   97a74f0a2d896faa624e629c451c50bd
#
_cell.length_a   1.000
_cell.length_b   1.000
_cell.length_c   1.000
_cell.angle_alpha   90.00
_cell.angle_beta   90.00
_cell.angle_gamma   90.00
#
_symmetry.space_group_name_H-M   'P 1'
#
loop_
_entity.id
_entity.type
_entity.pdbx_description
1 polymer ?
#
loop_
_entity_poly.entity_id
_entity_poly.type
_entity_poly.pdbx_seq_one_letter_code
_entity_poly.pdbx_strand_id
1 'polypeptide(L)'
;MRSLPGMTIICPADDVEARAAVRAAYEMQGPVYLRFGRLAVPVFHDEANYHFEIGKGEQLTEGNDIAIVATGLMVNEARKAAETLAAEGIHARVLNIHTIKPLDEDIILKAAKECGKIVTAEEHNVIGGLGEAICSLLSEKLPTPVRRVGVQDKFGCSGPAWDLL
;
A
#
# COMPACT_ATOMS: atom_id res chain seq x y z
N MET A 1 -11.08 -11.20 2.92
CA MET A 1 -12.03 -10.09 2.66
C MET A 1 -12.02 -9.67 1.18
N ARG A 2 -10.87 -9.62 0.50
CA ARG A 2 -10.77 -9.19 -0.90
C ARG A 2 -11.61 -10.01 -1.88
N SER A 3 -11.80 -11.30 -1.63
CA SER A 3 -12.62 -12.20 -2.45
C SER A 3 -14.15 -12.01 -2.32
N LEU A 4 -14.61 -11.24 -1.32
CA LEU A 4 -16.06 -11.01 -1.13
C LEU A 4 -16.55 -9.97 -2.15
N PRO A 5 -17.63 -10.28 -2.92
CA PRO A 5 -18.24 -9.31 -3.82
C PRO A 5 -18.73 -8.06 -3.08
N GLY A 6 -18.58 -6.88 -3.67
CA GLY A 6 -19.04 -5.61 -3.11
C GLY A 6 -18.29 -5.10 -1.87
N MET A 7 -17.35 -5.87 -1.31
CA MET A 7 -16.55 -5.44 -0.17
C MET A 7 -15.51 -4.39 -0.58
N THR A 8 -15.51 -3.23 0.06
CA THR A 8 -14.42 -2.25 -0.03
C THR A 8 -13.40 -2.51 1.06
N ILE A 9 -12.11 -2.40 0.74
CA ILE A 9 -11.01 -2.68 1.69
C ILE A 9 -10.07 -1.50 1.75
N ILE A 10 -9.91 -0.95 2.95
CA ILE A 10 -9.06 0.22 3.21
C ILE A 10 -8.08 -0.12 4.34
N CYS A 11 -6.81 0.20 4.13
CA CYS A 11 -5.72 0.01 5.07
C CYS A 11 -4.88 1.30 5.15
N PRO A 12 -5.26 2.27 6.00
CA PRO A 12 -4.62 3.58 6.06
C PRO A 12 -3.20 3.51 6.63
N ALA A 13 -2.34 4.44 6.20
CA ALA A 13 -0.93 4.46 6.53
C ALA A 13 -0.60 5.24 7.81
N ASP A 14 -1.38 6.26 8.16
CA ASP A 14 -1.20 7.05 9.37
C ASP A 14 -2.53 7.52 9.98
N ASP A 15 -2.48 8.31 11.05
CA ASP A 15 -3.65 8.78 11.78
C ASP A 15 -4.54 9.74 10.96
N VAL A 16 -3.94 10.63 10.17
CA VAL A 16 -4.68 11.57 9.31
C VAL A 16 -5.48 10.81 8.27
N GLU A 17 -4.85 9.89 7.57
CA GLU A 17 -5.49 9.02 6.59
C GLU A 17 -6.54 8.11 7.24
N ALA A 18 -6.26 7.57 8.44
CA ALA A 18 -7.20 6.72 9.16
C ALA A 18 -8.50 7.45 9.51
N ARG A 19 -8.42 8.69 9.99
CA ARG A 19 -9.60 9.51 10.28
C ARG A 19 -10.41 9.84 9.03
N ALA A 20 -9.72 10.17 7.94
CA ALA A 20 -10.35 10.42 6.65
C ALA A 20 -11.02 9.16 6.07
N ALA A 21 -10.35 8.00 6.17
CA ALA A 21 -10.89 6.71 5.76
C ALA A 21 -12.16 6.32 6.52
N VAL A 22 -12.22 6.57 7.85
CA VAL A 22 -13.42 6.31 8.65
C VAL A 22 -14.60 7.18 8.21
N ARG A 23 -14.36 8.48 7.94
CA ARG A 23 -15.40 9.40 7.44
C ARG A 23 -15.93 8.92 6.07
N ALA A 24 -15.02 8.63 5.14
CA ALA A 24 -15.39 8.15 3.81
C ALA A 24 -16.14 6.80 3.85
N ALA A 25 -15.75 5.90 4.75
CA ALA A 25 -16.44 4.63 4.96
C ALA A 25 -17.85 4.81 5.53
N TYR A 26 -18.06 5.81 6.40
CA TYR A 26 -19.38 6.13 6.94
C TYR A 26 -20.33 6.69 5.88
N GLU A 27 -19.82 7.48 4.94
CA GLU A 27 -20.62 8.10 3.87
C GLU A 27 -20.89 7.13 2.71
N MET A 28 -20.10 6.06 2.59
CA MET A 28 -20.19 5.12 1.50
C MET A 28 -21.40 4.16 1.66
N GLN A 29 -22.05 3.81 0.55
CA GLN A 29 -23.04 2.73 0.51
C GLN A 29 -22.34 1.40 0.27
N GLY A 30 -22.56 0.43 1.15
CA GLY A 30 -22.03 -0.94 1.03
C GLY A 30 -21.07 -1.32 2.16
N PRO A 31 -20.61 -2.58 2.18
CA PRO A 31 -19.74 -3.07 3.23
C PRO A 31 -18.30 -2.57 3.07
N VAL A 32 -17.72 -2.06 4.14
CA VAL A 32 -16.33 -1.60 4.21
C VAL A 32 -15.56 -2.38 5.26
N TYR A 33 -14.40 -2.89 4.89
CA TYR A 33 -13.43 -3.47 5.80
C TYR A 33 -12.27 -2.49 6.01
N LEU A 34 -12.27 -1.84 7.17
CA LEU A 34 -11.17 -0.96 7.61
C LEU A 34 -10.16 -1.79 8.41
N ARG A 35 -8.91 -1.81 7.93
CA ARG A 35 -7.82 -2.53 8.58
C ARG A 35 -6.80 -1.55 9.15
N PHE A 36 -6.70 -1.51 10.46
CA PHE A 36 -5.72 -0.69 11.18
C PHE A 36 -4.59 -1.56 11.72
N GLY A 37 -3.37 -1.05 11.63
CA GLY A 37 -2.21 -1.63 12.31
C GLY A 37 -2.29 -1.41 13.84
N ARG A 38 -1.66 -2.28 14.62
CA ARG A 38 -1.57 -2.12 16.08
C ARG A 38 -0.49 -1.12 16.50
N LEU A 39 0.57 -1.03 15.71
CA LEU A 39 1.72 -0.18 16.02
C LEU A 39 1.42 1.30 15.78
N ALA A 40 1.93 2.15 16.66
CA ALA A 40 1.99 3.56 16.39
C ALA A 40 2.97 3.82 15.24
N VAL A 41 2.53 4.60 14.25
CA VAL A 41 3.32 5.01 13.09
C VAL A 41 3.49 6.52 13.09
N PRO A 42 4.58 7.05 12.50
CA PRO A 42 4.70 8.49 12.30
C PRO A 42 3.57 9.03 11.44
N VAL A 43 3.03 10.18 11.81
CA VAL A 43 2.09 10.94 10.98
C VAL A 43 2.91 11.73 9.97
N PHE A 44 2.64 11.53 8.69
CA PHE A 44 3.35 12.22 7.60
C PHE A 44 2.44 12.98 6.65
N HIS A 45 1.12 12.73 6.70
CA HIS A 45 0.15 13.54 5.99
C HIS A 45 -0.15 14.84 6.77
N ASP A 46 -0.28 15.93 6.02
CA ASP A 46 -0.74 17.21 6.58
C ASP A 46 -2.27 17.24 6.64
N GLU A 47 -2.84 17.23 7.84
CA GLU A 47 -4.30 17.20 8.05
C GLU A 47 -5.04 18.33 7.33
N ALA A 48 -4.42 19.49 7.17
CA ALA A 48 -5.05 20.65 6.55
C ALA A 48 -5.19 20.50 5.02
N ASN A 49 -4.30 19.71 4.39
CA ASN A 49 -4.21 19.59 2.94
C ASN A 49 -4.49 18.17 2.43
N TYR A 50 -4.65 17.19 3.34
CA TYR A 50 -4.84 15.80 2.93
C TYR A 50 -6.24 15.59 2.34
N HIS A 51 -6.29 14.99 1.17
CA HIS A 51 -7.52 14.63 0.48
C HIS A 51 -7.60 13.11 0.29
N PHE A 52 -8.60 12.50 0.90
CA PHE A 52 -8.84 11.06 0.83
C PHE A 52 -9.96 10.75 -0.17
N GLU A 53 -9.68 9.83 -1.09
CA GLU A 53 -10.67 9.32 -2.02
C GLU A 53 -10.60 7.80 -2.11
N ILE A 54 -11.72 7.10 -1.84
CA ILE A 54 -11.78 5.64 -1.94
C ILE A 54 -11.42 5.19 -3.36
N GLY A 55 -10.48 4.25 -3.48
CA GLY A 55 -10.06 3.72 -4.77
C GLY A 55 -8.96 4.52 -5.46
N LYS A 56 -8.43 5.56 -4.81
CA LYS A 56 -7.28 6.32 -5.30
C LYS A 56 -6.05 6.06 -4.44
N GLY A 57 -4.90 5.95 -5.10
CA GLY A 57 -3.59 5.88 -4.45
C GLY A 57 -2.91 7.24 -4.47
N GLU A 58 -1.85 7.37 -3.68
CA GLU A 58 -1.04 8.58 -3.60
C GLU A 58 0.42 8.28 -3.95
N GLN A 59 1.04 9.15 -4.74
CA GLN A 59 2.48 9.09 -5.00
C GLN A 59 3.21 9.98 -4.00
N LEU A 60 4.04 9.36 -3.16
CA LEU A 60 4.77 10.05 -2.07
C LEU A 60 6.16 10.51 -2.48
N THR A 61 6.82 9.79 -3.37
CA THR A 61 8.16 10.15 -3.88
C THR A 61 8.25 9.99 -5.38
N GLU A 62 9.11 10.79 -6.01
CA GLU A 62 9.46 10.64 -7.41
C GLU A 62 10.62 9.64 -7.57
N GLY A 63 10.63 8.92 -8.70
CA GLY A 63 11.67 7.98 -9.06
C GLY A 63 11.26 7.10 -10.23
N ASN A 64 12.26 6.63 -10.99
CA ASN A 64 12.02 5.80 -12.17
C ASN A 64 12.84 4.50 -12.18
N ASP A 65 13.68 4.25 -11.16
CA ASP A 65 14.49 3.04 -11.13
C ASP A 65 13.71 1.83 -10.65
N ILE A 66 12.75 2.04 -9.73
CA ILE A 66 11.88 1.03 -9.16
C ILE A 66 10.65 1.68 -8.54
N ALA A 67 9.49 1.01 -8.55
CA ALA A 67 8.34 1.44 -7.77
C ALA A 67 8.18 0.55 -6.51
N ILE A 68 7.99 1.21 -5.34
CA ILE A 68 7.64 0.56 -4.09
C ILE A 68 6.17 0.90 -3.80
N VAL A 69 5.31 -0.10 -3.84
CA VAL A 69 3.86 0.05 -3.66
C VAL A 69 3.49 -0.54 -2.31
N ALA A 70 3.12 0.31 -1.38
CA ALA A 70 2.89 -0.09 0.01
C ALA A 70 1.48 0.25 0.49
N THR A 71 1.07 -0.38 1.59
CA THR A 71 -0.20 -0.11 2.28
C THR A 71 -0.03 -0.16 3.79
N GLY A 72 -0.86 0.60 4.50
CA GLY A 72 -0.84 0.64 5.95
C GLY A 72 0.52 1.08 6.51
N LEU A 73 0.92 0.50 7.64
CA LEU A 73 2.18 0.86 8.30
C LEU A 73 3.43 0.67 7.43
N MET A 74 3.38 -0.22 6.42
CA MET A 74 4.51 -0.46 5.52
C MET A 74 4.80 0.72 4.58
N VAL A 75 3.91 1.69 4.47
CA VAL A 75 4.14 2.92 3.70
C VAL A 75 5.31 3.73 4.29
N ASN A 76 5.36 3.87 5.61
CA ASN A 76 6.47 4.55 6.28
C ASN A 76 7.80 3.81 6.08
N GLU A 77 7.79 2.49 6.13
CA GLU A 77 8.99 1.67 5.87
C GLU A 77 9.43 1.77 4.40
N ALA A 78 8.48 1.83 3.47
CA ALA A 78 8.77 2.07 2.05
C ALA A 78 9.42 3.45 1.81
N ARG A 79 8.99 4.49 2.53
CA ARG A 79 9.62 5.82 2.47
C ARG A 79 11.07 5.79 2.96
N LYS A 80 11.32 5.17 4.12
CA LYS A 80 12.68 5.00 4.66
C LYS A 80 13.57 4.20 3.70
N ALA A 81 13.03 3.14 3.10
CA ALA A 81 13.77 2.36 2.11
C ALA A 81 14.12 3.19 0.88
N ALA A 82 13.21 4.05 0.39
CA ALA A 82 13.48 4.94 -0.73
C ALA A 82 14.56 5.97 -0.39
N GLU A 83 14.58 6.53 0.83
CA GLU A 83 15.64 7.43 1.30
C GLU A 83 17.01 6.72 1.33
N THR A 84 17.05 5.48 1.82
CA THR A 84 18.28 4.67 1.85
C THR A 84 18.77 4.37 0.42
N LEU A 85 17.89 3.98 -0.47
CA LEU A 85 18.21 3.70 -1.88
C LEU A 85 18.70 4.95 -2.61
N ALA A 86 18.12 6.12 -2.32
CA ALA A 86 18.56 7.39 -2.90
C ALA A 86 20.00 7.74 -2.54
N ALA A 87 20.46 7.40 -1.33
CA ALA A 87 21.86 7.56 -0.92
C ALA A 87 22.83 6.66 -1.73
N GLU A 88 22.30 5.57 -2.31
CA GLU A 88 23.03 4.66 -3.21
C GLU A 88 22.85 5.01 -4.70
N GLY A 89 22.15 6.11 -5.00
CA GLY A 89 21.89 6.56 -6.38
C GLY A 89 20.71 5.85 -7.06
N ILE A 90 19.86 5.16 -6.30
CA ILE A 90 18.65 4.48 -6.81
C ILE A 90 17.43 5.30 -6.41
N HIS A 91 16.72 5.83 -7.40
CA HIS A 91 15.55 6.67 -7.19
C HIS A 91 14.25 5.84 -7.24
N ALA A 92 13.73 5.50 -6.06
CA ALA A 92 12.53 4.73 -5.91
C ALA A 92 11.29 5.63 -5.88
N ARG A 93 10.25 5.27 -6.65
CA ARG A 93 8.92 5.84 -6.55
C ARG A 93 8.14 5.11 -5.47
N VAL A 94 7.66 5.82 -4.45
CA VAL A 94 6.81 5.24 -3.41
C VAL A 94 5.36 5.60 -3.67
N LEU A 95 4.52 4.57 -3.73
CA LEU A 95 3.07 4.70 -3.82
C LEU A 95 2.42 4.19 -2.54
N ASN A 96 1.56 5.01 -1.96
CA ASN A 96 0.63 4.63 -0.89
C ASN A 96 -0.68 4.15 -1.51
N ILE A 97 -1.00 2.88 -1.36
CA ILE A 97 -2.27 2.29 -1.80
C ILE A 97 -3.10 1.98 -0.56
N HIS A 98 -3.75 3.01 -0.03
CA HIS A 98 -4.64 2.87 1.13
C HIS A 98 -5.92 2.09 0.83
N THR A 99 -6.40 2.10 -0.43
CA THR A 99 -7.56 1.30 -0.84
C THR A 99 -7.09 0.10 -1.67
N ILE A 100 -7.23 -1.10 -1.09
CA ILE A 100 -6.82 -2.35 -1.74
C ILE A 100 -7.93 -2.84 -2.70
N LYS A 101 -9.18 -2.50 -2.40
CA LYS A 101 -10.33 -2.80 -3.25
C LYS A 101 -11.41 -1.70 -3.09
N PRO A 102 -11.81 -1.01 -4.18
CA PRO A 102 -11.23 -1.10 -5.51
C PRO A 102 -9.77 -0.63 -5.54
N LEU A 103 -8.97 -1.21 -6.45
CA LEU A 103 -7.58 -0.85 -6.62
C LEU A 103 -7.46 0.35 -7.58
N ASP A 104 -6.56 1.29 -7.31
CA ASP A 104 -6.19 2.33 -8.26
C ASP A 104 -5.28 1.74 -9.34
N GLU A 105 -5.90 1.25 -10.39
CA GLU A 105 -5.19 0.61 -11.49
C GLU A 105 -4.30 1.60 -12.26
N ASP A 106 -4.75 2.84 -12.42
CA ASP A 106 -4.08 3.86 -13.24
C ASP A 106 -2.71 4.23 -12.67
N ILE A 107 -2.63 4.49 -11.36
CA ILE A 107 -1.36 4.85 -10.71
C ILE A 107 -0.37 3.68 -10.73
N ILE A 108 -0.86 2.44 -10.59
CA ILE A 108 -0.05 1.23 -10.61
C ILE A 108 0.48 0.96 -12.02
N LEU A 109 -0.38 1.05 -13.04
CA LEU A 109 0.01 0.85 -14.44
C LEU A 109 0.99 1.93 -14.90
N LYS A 110 0.79 3.18 -14.47
CA LYS A 110 1.75 4.26 -14.73
C LYS A 110 3.11 3.95 -14.13
N ALA A 111 3.15 3.57 -12.85
CA ALA A 111 4.41 3.22 -12.18
C ALA A 111 5.10 2.00 -12.82
N ALA A 112 4.32 0.96 -13.18
CA ALA A 112 4.83 -0.20 -13.88
C ALA A 112 5.47 0.15 -15.24
N LYS A 113 4.82 1.02 -16.00
CA LYS A 113 5.32 1.48 -17.31
C LYS A 113 6.60 2.30 -17.19
N GLU A 114 6.67 3.19 -16.20
CA GLU A 114 7.78 4.14 -16.05
C GLU A 114 8.98 3.54 -15.32
N CYS A 115 8.77 2.67 -14.31
CA CYS A 115 9.83 2.04 -13.52
C CYS A 115 10.24 0.66 -14.02
N GLY A 116 9.37 -0.04 -14.77
CA GLY A 116 9.64 -1.37 -15.33
C GLY A 116 9.71 -2.53 -14.32
N LYS A 117 9.64 -2.26 -13.02
CA LYS A 117 9.67 -3.25 -11.94
C LYS A 117 9.03 -2.70 -10.67
N ILE A 118 8.39 -3.57 -9.90
CA ILE A 118 7.65 -3.20 -8.69
C ILE A 118 8.06 -4.07 -7.51
N VAL A 119 8.17 -3.46 -6.34
CA VAL A 119 8.16 -4.13 -5.03
C VAL A 119 6.86 -3.76 -4.34
N THR A 120 6.11 -4.74 -3.83
CA THR A 120 4.95 -4.48 -2.97
C THR A 120 5.30 -4.74 -1.52
N ALA A 121 4.77 -3.92 -0.59
CA ALA A 121 5.03 -4.05 0.84
C ALA A 121 3.73 -3.97 1.63
N GLU A 122 3.44 -5.02 2.42
CA GLU A 122 2.23 -5.13 3.23
C GLU A 122 2.47 -5.91 4.51
N GLU A 123 1.91 -5.44 5.62
CA GLU A 123 1.84 -6.19 6.89
C GLU A 123 0.64 -7.15 6.81
N HIS A 124 0.74 -8.13 5.92
CA HIS A 124 -0.30 -9.11 5.64
C HIS A 124 0.32 -10.35 4.97
N ASN A 125 -0.41 -11.47 4.97
CA ASN A 125 -0.03 -12.62 4.15
C ASN A 125 0.00 -12.21 2.67
N VAL A 126 1.05 -12.60 1.96
CA VAL A 126 1.20 -12.31 0.51
C VAL A 126 0.12 -12.97 -0.35
N ILE A 127 -0.62 -13.94 0.21
CA ILE A 127 -1.80 -14.56 -0.41
C ILE A 127 -3.04 -13.74 -0.05
N GLY A 128 -3.77 -13.30 -1.04
CA GLY A 128 -5.00 -12.52 -0.85
C GLY A 128 -4.81 -11.04 -0.52
N GLY A 129 -3.56 -10.55 -0.42
CA GLY A 129 -3.21 -9.18 -0.07
C GLY A 129 -3.06 -8.22 -1.25
N LEU A 130 -2.39 -7.08 -0.99
CA LEU A 130 -2.10 -6.04 -1.97
C LEU A 130 -1.22 -6.57 -3.11
N GLY A 131 -0.14 -7.26 -2.77
CA GLY A 131 0.81 -7.75 -3.77
C GLY A 131 0.19 -8.71 -4.76
N GLU A 132 -0.72 -9.59 -4.31
CA GLU A 132 -1.46 -10.47 -5.22
C GLU A 132 -2.43 -9.70 -6.11
N ALA A 133 -3.12 -8.67 -5.58
CA ALA A 133 -4.00 -7.83 -6.38
C ALA A 133 -3.24 -7.13 -7.52
N ILE A 134 -2.06 -6.58 -7.20
CA ILE A 134 -1.17 -5.94 -8.18
C ILE A 134 -0.62 -6.95 -9.19
N CYS A 135 -0.18 -8.13 -8.75
CA CYS A 135 0.26 -9.18 -9.68
C CYS A 135 -0.83 -9.59 -10.66
N SER A 136 -2.09 -9.73 -10.18
CA SER A 136 -3.24 -10.05 -11.05
C SER A 136 -3.46 -8.95 -12.09
N LEU A 137 -3.53 -7.69 -11.67
CA LEU A 137 -3.68 -6.55 -12.55
C LEU A 137 -2.58 -6.51 -13.63
N LEU A 138 -1.33 -6.63 -13.20
CA LEU A 138 -0.18 -6.50 -14.11
C LEU A 138 -0.07 -7.70 -15.06
N SER A 139 -0.41 -8.91 -14.63
CA SER A 139 -0.40 -10.07 -15.52
C SER A 139 -1.39 -9.95 -16.67
N GLU A 140 -2.51 -9.24 -16.46
CA GLU A 140 -3.54 -9.04 -17.47
C GLU A 140 -3.29 -7.83 -18.37
N LYS A 141 -2.82 -6.70 -17.80
CA LYS A 141 -2.77 -5.42 -18.51
C LYS A 141 -1.37 -4.99 -18.96
N LEU A 142 -0.35 -5.27 -18.16
CA LEU A 142 1.03 -4.85 -18.42
C LEU A 142 2.01 -5.76 -17.68
N PRO A 143 2.38 -6.93 -18.24
CA PRO A 143 3.29 -7.86 -17.60
C PRO A 143 4.58 -7.20 -17.11
N THR A 144 4.75 -7.13 -15.79
CA THR A 144 5.83 -6.43 -15.14
C THR A 144 6.37 -7.29 -13.99
N PRO A 145 7.70 -7.38 -13.79
CA PRO A 145 8.29 -8.08 -12.65
C PRO A 145 7.83 -7.48 -11.32
N VAL A 146 7.29 -8.33 -10.42
CA VAL A 146 6.85 -7.91 -9.08
C VAL A 146 7.55 -8.76 -8.03
N ARG A 147 8.16 -8.11 -7.02
CA ARG A 147 8.61 -8.76 -5.78
C ARG A 147 7.67 -8.39 -4.65
N ARG A 148 7.14 -9.38 -3.94
CA ARG A 148 6.22 -9.16 -2.82
C ARG A 148 6.95 -9.28 -1.49
N VAL A 149 6.85 -8.26 -0.64
CA VAL A 149 7.29 -8.22 0.75
C VAL A 149 6.05 -8.29 1.63
N GLY A 150 6.02 -9.27 2.54
CA GLY A 150 4.90 -9.54 3.44
C GLY A 150 5.07 -10.93 4.06
N VAL A 151 4.11 -11.36 4.86
CA VAL A 151 4.12 -12.66 5.53
C VAL A 151 3.99 -13.78 4.50
N GLN A 152 4.98 -14.72 4.52
CA GLN A 152 5.12 -15.80 3.52
C GLN A 152 4.33 -17.06 3.93
N ASP A 153 3.01 -16.92 4.11
CA ASP A 153 2.09 -18.01 4.47
C ASP A 153 2.56 -18.83 5.69
N LYS A 154 2.89 -18.11 6.76
CA LYS A 154 3.34 -18.67 8.04
C LYS A 154 2.51 -18.11 9.17
N PHE A 155 2.34 -18.92 10.23
CA PHE A 155 1.77 -18.41 11.47
C PHE A 155 2.74 -17.39 12.09
N GLY A 156 2.17 -16.37 12.74
CA GLY A 156 2.94 -15.43 13.55
C GLY A 156 3.57 -16.12 14.75
N CYS A 157 4.59 -15.48 15.30
CA CYS A 157 5.20 -15.88 16.57
C CYS A 157 5.08 -14.76 17.61
N SER A 158 5.40 -15.06 18.86
CA SER A 158 5.43 -14.06 19.93
C SER A 158 6.75 -13.30 19.90
N GLY A 159 6.69 -11.99 20.04
CA GLY A 159 7.85 -11.10 20.08
C GLY A 159 7.44 -9.62 20.12
N PRO A 160 8.41 -8.71 20.29
CA PRO A 160 8.17 -7.29 20.08
C PRO A 160 7.70 -7.06 18.64
N ALA A 161 6.67 -6.22 18.48
CA ALA A 161 5.99 -6.11 17.19
C ALA A 161 6.89 -5.64 16.04
N TRP A 162 7.86 -4.75 16.32
CA TRP A 162 8.83 -4.27 15.33
C TRP A 162 9.86 -5.32 14.92
N ASP A 163 10.14 -6.30 15.77
CA ASP A 163 11.08 -7.40 15.46
C ASP A 163 10.41 -8.48 14.60
N LEU A 164 9.08 -8.41 14.45
CA LEU A 164 8.27 -9.37 13.70
C LEU A 164 7.87 -8.88 12.31
N LEU A 165 8.22 -7.64 11.97
CA LEU A 165 8.01 -7.03 10.65
C LEU A 165 9.22 -7.24 9.76
#